data_a7298f8f77aa9c0d035b0b926017a985
#
_entry.id   a7298f8f77aa9c0d035b0b926017a985
#
_cell.length_a   1.000
_cell.length_b   1.000
_cell.length_c   1.000
_cell.angle_alpha   90.00
_cell.angle_beta   90.00
_cell.angle_gamma   90.00
#
_symmetry.space_group_name_H-M   'P 1'
#
loop_
_entity.id
_entity.type
_entity.pdbx_description
1 polymer ?
#
loop_
_entity_poly.entity_id
_entity_poly.type
_entity_poly.pdbx_seq_one_letter_code
_entity_poly.pdbx_strand_id
1 'polypeptide(L)'
;MLTNNKFDHILFITPSQTLRRLFAYLRNHGGALTGSHAVKRALALRGKTKEFYAELAEIFFGQIPSVFDKIEDDIFSLHPRKDFNIPMKDTTFAVLDIETTGGKPPQEHITEIAILRLDGHGRELARFSTLVNPRKKIPPYVVRHTGISDTMVGSAPPIEEVLPKILQFLEGNIVVVHDSFADMQFLDYDCDRLYNGLLALPLLNTQHLAERLCSDLGGLGLSRVAGHLGIVIGERHRALADAELTGQVLACFLPKVNEQTIYEVYLNNSPEASYIRPGPAMGGNGNGHCSDNGNGNGDNS
;
A
#
# COMPACT_ATOMS: atom_id res chain seq x y z
N MET A 1 26.97 -6.54 -11.58
CA MET A 1 26.72 -7.84 -12.26
C MET A 1 25.22 -8.08 -12.13
N LEU A 2 24.47 -7.99 -13.23
CA LEU A 2 23.05 -8.35 -13.27
C LEU A 2 23.01 -9.87 -13.25
N THR A 3 22.63 -10.43 -12.11
CA THR A 3 22.29 -11.85 -12.03
C THR A 3 21.02 -12.06 -12.86
N ASN A 4 21.00 -13.05 -13.76
CA ASN A 4 19.83 -13.52 -14.49
C ASN A 4 18.72 -13.84 -13.48
N ASN A 5 17.92 -12.84 -13.18
CA ASN A 5 16.86 -12.96 -12.19
C ASN A 5 15.57 -13.26 -12.94
N LYS A 6 14.88 -14.32 -12.54
CA LYS A 6 13.61 -14.79 -13.10
C LYS A 6 12.49 -13.73 -13.03
N PHE A 7 12.78 -12.58 -12.41
CA PHE A 7 11.88 -11.46 -12.13
C PHE A 7 12.44 -10.14 -12.67
N ASP A 8 12.99 -10.14 -13.89
CA ASP A 8 13.55 -8.94 -14.53
C ASP A 8 12.54 -7.79 -14.70
N HIS A 9 11.26 -8.06 -14.52
CA HIS A 9 10.15 -7.08 -14.60
C HIS A 9 9.81 -6.44 -13.27
N ILE A 10 10.25 -7.03 -12.13
CA ILE A 10 10.09 -6.41 -10.80
C ILE A 10 11.34 -5.61 -10.50
N LEU A 11 11.16 -4.31 -10.35
CA LEU A 11 12.27 -3.44 -10.05
C LEU A 11 12.75 -3.66 -8.62
N PHE A 12 13.89 -4.34 -8.46
CA PHE A 12 14.62 -4.39 -7.20
C PHE A 12 15.64 -3.26 -7.17
N ILE A 13 15.57 -2.43 -6.13
CA ILE A 13 16.56 -1.41 -5.88
C ILE A 13 17.51 -1.85 -4.78
N THR A 14 18.82 -1.65 -5.01
CA THR A 14 19.88 -1.88 -4.02
C THR A 14 20.41 -0.53 -3.51
N PRO A 15 19.59 0.25 -2.80
CA PRO A 15 19.96 1.60 -2.42
C PRO A 15 20.85 1.61 -1.18
N SER A 16 21.61 2.68 -1.02
CA SER A 16 22.25 3.00 0.26
C SER A 16 21.23 3.06 1.39
N GLN A 17 21.66 2.96 2.64
CA GLN A 17 20.75 3.08 3.80
C GLN A 17 19.94 4.39 3.78
N THR A 18 20.55 5.47 3.29
CA THR A 18 19.89 6.77 3.14
C THR A 18 18.72 6.68 2.16
N LEU A 19 18.93 6.12 0.98
CA LEU A 19 17.91 5.94 -0.04
C LEU A 19 16.81 4.96 0.43
N ARG A 20 17.15 3.92 1.19
CA ARG A 20 16.16 3.02 1.82
C ARG A 20 15.20 3.79 2.74
N ARG A 21 15.72 4.70 3.58
CA ARG A 21 14.90 5.55 4.46
C ARG A 21 14.01 6.49 3.67
N LEU A 22 14.55 7.13 2.64
CA LEU A 22 13.79 8.04 1.77
C LEU A 22 12.70 7.28 1.00
N PHE A 23 13.02 6.13 0.42
CA PHE A 23 12.06 5.26 -0.25
C PHE A 23 10.92 4.87 0.69
N ALA A 24 11.24 4.31 1.85
CA ALA A 24 10.25 3.93 2.85
C ALA A 24 9.41 5.15 3.29
N TYR A 25 10.03 6.31 3.46
CA TYR A 25 9.33 7.52 3.85
C TYR A 25 8.33 7.97 2.77
N LEU A 26 8.74 8.05 1.49
CA LEU A 26 7.82 8.39 0.40
C LEU A 26 6.68 7.37 0.26
N ARG A 27 7.01 6.08 0.24
CA ARG A 27 6.03 5.00 0.13
C ARG A 27 4.97 5.10 1.23
N ASN A 28 5.42 5.37 2.45
CA ASN A 28 4.59 5.47 3.63
C ASN A 28 3.68 6.71 3.65
N HIS A 29 3.96 7.72 2.86
CA HIS A 29 3.21 8.97 2.79
C HIS A 29 2.49 9.16 1.45
N GLY A 30 2.08 8.07 0.80
CA GLY A 30 1.29 8.12 -0.44
C GLY A 30 2.11 8.19 -1.73
N GLY A 31 3.44 8.01 -1.63
CA GLY A 31 4.32 7.88 -2.78
C GLY A 31 4.76 9.20 -3.44
N ALA A 32 4.21 10.35 -3.05
CA ALA A 32 4.63 11.65 -3.56
C ALA A 32 4.72 12.69 -2.42
N LEU A 33 5.84 13.41 -2.31
CA LEU A 33 6.08 14.41 -1.26
C LEU A 33 7.01 15.51 -1.77
N THR A 34 7.04 16.62 -1.01
CA THR A 34 8.14 17.59 -1.19
C THR A 34 9.46 16.96 -0.77
N GLY A 35 10.45 17.04 -1.64
CA GLY A 35 11.76 16.43 -1.42
C GLY A 35 12.46 17.00 -0.20
N SER A 36 12.37 18.31 0.01
CA SER A 36 12.91 18.99 1.20
C SER A 36 12.30 18.44 2.49
N HIS A 37 11.00 18.18 2.53
CA HIS A 37 10.34 17.57 3.67
C HIS A 37 10.76 16.10 3.86
N ALA A 38 10.75 15.32 2.79
CA ALA A 38 11.14 13.90 2.82
C ALA A 38 12.57 13.74 3.38
N VAL A 39 13.53 14.51 2.84
CA VAL A 39 14.94 14.45 3.30
C VAL A 39 15.06 14.88 4.75
N LYS A 40 14.44 16.00 5.14
CA LYS A 40 14.49 16.51 6.53
C LYS A 40 13.96 15.48 7.52
N ARG A 41 12.82 14.83 7.21
CA ARG A 41 12.13 13.90 8.10
C ARG A 41 12.78 12.51 8.10
N ALA A 42 12.97 11.91 6.92
CA ALA A 42 13.51 10.55 6.81
C ALA A 42 14.93 10.45 7.34
N LEU A 43 15.73 11.53 7.23
CA LEU A 43 17.11 11.56 7.70
C LEU A 43 17.28 12.25 9.07
N ALA A 44 16.17 12.70 9.68
CA ALA A 44 16.17 13.41 10.97
C ALA A 44 17.11 14.63 11.01
N LEU A 45 17.26 15.34 9.89
CA LEU A 45 18.15 16.48 9.76
C LEU A 45 17.56 17.74 10.43
N ARG A 46 18.40 18.59 11.00
CA ARG A 46 17.99 19.81 11.70
C ARG A 46 18.87 21.00 11.33
N GLY A 47 18.33 22.21 11.50
CA GLY A 47 19.11 23.47 11.50
C GLY A 47 19.57 23.97 10.12
N LYS A 48 18.99 23.47 9.02
CA LYS A 48 19.28 23.92 7.67
C LYS A 48 18.03 24.56 7.02
N THR A 49 18.26 25.32 5.94
CA THR A 49 17.18 25.97 5.19
C THR A 49 16.38 24.97 4.33
N LYS A 50 15.23 25.41 3.83
CA LYS A 50 14.42 24.60 2.91
C LYS A 50 15.18 24.31 1.62
N GLU A 51 15.88 25.31 1.09
CA GLU A 51 16.67 25.22 -0.14
C GLU A 51 17.77 24.16 -0.02
N PHE A 52 18.47 24.10 1.11
CA PHE A 52 19.47 23.06 1.39
C PHE A 52 18.87 21.66 1.34
N TYR A 53 17.67 21.48 1.92
CA TYR A 53 17.02 20.16 1.89
C TYR A 53 16.49 19.80 0.48
N ALA A 54 16.04 20.79 -0.31
CA ALA A 54 15.64 20.58 -1.68
C ALA A 54 16.83 20.16 -2.57
N GLU A 55 17.99 20.80 -2.42
CA GLU A 55 19.22 20.39 -3.12
C GLU A 55 19.62 18.95 -2.77
N LEU A 56 19.54 18.58 -1.48
CA LEU A 56 19.80 17.19 -1.08
C LEU A 56 18.79 16.21 -1.69
N ALA A 57 17.53 16.60 -1.83
CA ALA A 57 16.52 15.76 -2.45
C ALA A 57 16.86 15.50 -3.93
N GLU A 58 17.26 16.53 -4.68
CA GLU A 58 17.73 16.38 -6.06
C GLU A 58 18.88 15.38 -6.17
N ILE A 59 19.86 15.49 -5.25
CA ILE A 59 21.01 14.59 -5.24
C ILE A 59 20.59 13.15 -4.95
N PHE A 60 19.78 12.93 -3.92
CA PHE A 60 19.42 11.57 -3.49
C PHE A 60 18.46 10.90 -4.48
N PHE A 61 17.40 11.58 -4.86
CA PHE A 61 16.39 11.00 -5.75
C PHE A 61 16.91 10.84 -7.18
N GLY A 62 17.77 11.76 -7.64
CA GLY A 62 18.44 11.66 -8.93
C GLY A 62 19.39 10.47 -9.10
N GLN A 63 19.78 9.78 -8.00
CA GLN A 63 20.61 8.57 -8.08
C GLN A 63 19.86 7.36 -8.66
N ILE A 64 18.53 7.33 -8.55
CA ILE A 64 17.71 6.21 -9.01
C ILE A 64 16.50 6.74 -9.78
N PRO A 65 16.70 7.28 -10.99
CA PRO A 65 15.64 7.88 -11.81
C PRO A 65 14.60 6.85 -12.31
N SER A 66 14.89 5.55 -12.17
CA SER A 66 13.92 4.49 -12.44
C SER A 66 12.90 4.28 -11.33
N VAL A 67 13.14 4.87 -10.15
CA VAL A 67 12.29 4.72 -8.96
C VAL A 67 11.68 6.04 -8.54
N PHE A 68 12.40 7.14 -8.71
CA PHE A 68 11.96 8.48 -8.30
C PHE A 68 11.81 9.38 -9.51
N ASP A 69 10.69 10.05 -9.59
CA ASP A 69 10.42 11.06 -10.60
C ASP A 69 10.26 12.44 -9.96
N LYS A 70 10.86 13.45 -10.59
CA LYS A 70 10.63 14.84 -10.22
C LYS A 70 9.41 15.36 -10.99
N ILE A 71 8.35 15.66 -10.27
CA ILE A 71 7.08 16.11 -10.83
C ILE A 71 7.11 17.61 -11.09
N GLU A 72 7.53 18.36 -10.10
CA GLU A 72 7.64 19.82 -10.08
C GLU A 72 8.83 20.22 -9.22
N ASP A 73 9.08 21.52 -9.05
CA ASP A 73 10.14 21.99 -8.17
C ASP A 73 9.91 21.49 -6.73
N ASP A 74 10.91 20.80 -6.19
CA ASP A 74 10.90 20.18 -4.88
C ASP A 74 9.80 19.11 -4.65
N ILE A 75 9.16 18.59 -5.72
CA ILE A 75 8.16 17.52 -5.59
C ILE A 75 8.67 16.26 -6.28
N PHE A 76 8.76 15.19 -5.51
CA PHE A 76 9.21 13.87 -5.97
C PHE A 76 8.16 12.82 -5.71
N SER A 77 8.00 11.89 -6.64
CA SER A 77 7.20 10.68 -6.48
C SER A 77 8.06 9.43 -6.55
N LEU A 78 7.55 8.36 -5.95
CA LEU A 78 7.97 7.02 -6.27
C LEU A 78 7.38 6.64 -7.63
N HIS A 79 8.19 6.09 -8.48
CA HIS A 79 7.89 5.64 -9.83
C HIS A 79 7.71 6.77 -10.88
N PRO A 80 8.23 6.55 -12.08
CA PRO A 80 8.10 7.50 -13.17
C PRO A 80 6.65 7.80 -13.52
N ARG A 81 6.35 9.08 -13.69
CA ARG A 81 5.02 9.60 -14.04
C ARG A 81 4.37 8.89 -15.24
N LYS A 82 5.17 8.52 -16.24
CA LYS A 82 4.71 7.82 -17.45
C LYS A 82 4.01 6.50 -17.14
N ASP A 83 4.46 5.79 -16.09
CA ASP A 83 3.94 4.49 -15.70
C ASP A 83 2.62 4.59 -14.92
N PHE A 84 2.25 5.81 -14.50
CA PHE A 84 1.07 6.11 -13.69
C PHE A 84 -0.01 6.92 -14.43
N ASN A 85 0.20 7.23 -15.70
CA ASN A 85 -0.80 7.95 -16.51
C ASN A 85 -1.87 7.01 -17.07
N ILE A 86 -2.28 6.04 -16.28
CA ILE A 86 -3.32 5.05 -16.61
C ILE A 86 -4.52 5.31 -15.71
N PRO A 87 -5.75 5.42 -16.25
CA PRO A 87 -6.96 5.53 -15.44
C PRO A 87 -7.13 4.34 -14.49
N MET A 88 -7.63 4.60 -13.28
CA MET A 88 -7.86 3.54 -12.29
C MET A 88 -8.73 2.41 -12.83
N LYS A 89 -9.73 2.73 -13.66
CA LYS A 89 -10.61 1.74 -14.31
C LYS A 89 -9.90 0.78 -15.28
N ASP A 90 -8.76 1.19 -15.84
CA ASP A 90 -7.98 0.41 -16.81
C ASP A 90 -6.80 -0.31 -16.16
N THR A 91 -6.72 -0.28 -14.83
CA THR A 91 -5.64 -0.81 -14.01
C THR A 91 -6.04 -2.13 -13.36
N THR A 92 -5.05 -2.92 -12.98
CA THR A 92 -5.22 -4.10 -12.13
C THR A 92 -4.55 -3.90 -10.78
N PHE A 93 -5.17 -4.45 -9.74
CA PHE A 93 -4.75 -4.31 -8.36
C PHE A 93 -4.37 -5.66 -7.77
N ALA A 94 -3.34 -5.68 -6.93
CA ALA A 94 -2.97 -6.80 -6.09
C ALA A 94 -3.20 -6.41 -4.63
N VAL A 95 -4.35 -6.79 -4.08
CA VAL A 95 -4.70 -6.51 -2.68
C VAL A 95 -3.97 -7.52 -1.80
N LEU A 96 -3.12 -7.03 -0.94
CA LEU A 96 -2.22 -7.83 -0.11
C LEU A 96 -2.56 -7.66 1.37
N ASP A 97 -2.49 -8.78 2.10
CA ASP A 97 -2.50 -8.82 3.56
C ASP A 97 -1.58 -9.92 4.08
N ILE A 98 -0.97 -9.73 5.26
CA ILE A 98 0.00 -10.65 5.86
C ILE A 98 -0.28 -10.83 7.35
N GLU A 99 -0.22 -12.09 7.82
CA GLU A 99 -0.12 -12.40 9.24
C GLU A 99 1.33 -12.75 9.60
N THR A 100 1.76 -12.42 10.81
CA THR A 100 3.14 -12.55 11.23
C THR A 100 3.27 -13.13 12.65
N THR A 101 4.47 -13.49 13.04
CA THR A 101 4.75 -13.91 14.43
C THR A 101 4.82 -12.73 15.40
N GLY A 102 4.70 -11.48 14.92
CA GLY A 102 4.79 -10.28 15.78
C GLY A 102 5.13 -9.01 15.00
N GLY A 103 5.68 -8.02 15.70
CA GLY A 103 5.69 -6.63 15.25
C GLY A 103 6.52 -6.30 14.02
N LYS A 104 7.75 -6.79 13.86
CA LYS A 104 8.62 -6.39 12.72
C LYS A 104 9.81 -7.32 12.49
N PRO A 105 10.34 -7.40 11.22
CA PRO A 105 11.57 -8.11 10.92
C PRO A 105 12.79 -7.37 11.52
N PRO A 106 13.92 -8.04 11.69
CA PRO A 106 14.20 -9.45 11.41
C PRO A 106 13.76 -10.41 12.54
N GLN A 107 13.24 -9.89 13.65
CA GLN A 107 12.88 -10.70 14.81
C GLN A 107 11.62 -11.52 14.57
N GLU A 108 10.73 -11.00 13.75
CA GLU A 108 9.44 -11.61 13.44
C GLU A 108 9.35 -12.01 11.97
N HIS A 109 8.49 -12.98 11.64
CA HIS A 109 8.40 -13.62 10.34
C HIS A 109 6.96 -13.77 9.89
N ILE A 110 6.73 -13.90 8.59
CA ILE A 110 5.42 -14.14 7.98
C ILE A 110 4.93 -15.54 8.36
N THR A 111 3.65 -15.64 8.75
CA THR A 111 2.95 -16.90 9.05
C THR A 111 1.84 -17.22 8.05
N GLU A 112 1.24 -16.21 7.45
CA GLU A 112 0.24 -16.34 6.39
C GLU A 112 0.36 -15.14 5.45
N ILE A 113 0.06 -15.34 4.18
CA ILE A 113 -0.03 -14.29 3.18
C ILE A 113 -1.20 -14.55 2.26
N ALA A 114 -1.92 -13.49 1.88
CA ALA A 114 -2.95 -13.54 0.87
C ALA A 114 -2.82 -12.37 -0.11
N ILE A 115 -3.11 -12.64 -1.38
CA ILE A 115 -3.15 -11.66 -2.45
C ILE A 115 -4.38 -11.92 -3.30
N LEU A 116 -5.20 -10.88 -3.50
CA LEU A 116 -6.31 -10.89 -4.43
C LEU A 116 -5.97 -9.98 -5.62
N ARG A 117 -6.07 -10.50 -6.84
CA ARG A 117 -5.99 -9.67 -8.03
C ARG A 117 -7.38 -9.19 -8.42
N LEU A 118 -7.54 -7.89 -8.52
CA LEU A 118 -8.79 -7.24 -8.92
C LEU A 118 -8.57 -6.44 -10.21
N ASP A 119 -9.63 -6.32 -11.03
CA ASP A 119 -9.63 -5.36 -12.12
C ASP A 119 -9.97 -3.94 -11.64
N GLY A 120 -9.94 -2.96 -12.54
CA GLY A 120 -10.25 -1.56 -12.27
C GLY A 120 -11.70 -1.28 -11.81
N HIS A 121 -12.55 -2.30 -11.83
CA HIS A 121 -13.93 -2.26 -11.33
C HIS A 121 -14.10 -3.01 -10.00
N GLY A 122 -13.02 -3.53 -9.43
CA GLY A 122 -13.02 -4.27 -8.17
C GLY A 122 -13.48 -5.73 -8.32
N ARG A 123 -13.57 -6.29 -9.53
CA ARG A 123 -13.92 -7.70 -9.73
C ARG A 123 -12.67 -8.56 -9.56
N GLU A 124 -12.81 -9.68 -8.85
CA GLU A 124 -11.73 -10.61 -8.64
C GLU A 124 -11.34 -11.33 -9.94
N LEU A 125 -10.06 -11.32 -10.25
CA LEU A 125 -9.44 -12.01 -11.39
C LEU A 125 -8.70 -13.28 -10.97
N ALA A 126 -8.06 -13.26 -9.81
CA ALA A 126 -7.31 -14.38 -9.26
C ALA A 126 -7.05 -14.19 -7.77
N ARG A 127 -6.75 -15.27 -7.07
CA ARG A 127 -6.30 -15.22 -5.67
C ARG A 127 -5.14 -16.17 -5.41
N PHE A 128 -4.36 -15.81 -4.43
CA PHE A 128 -3.32 -16.64 -3.85
C PHE A 128 -3.37 -16.48 -2.33
N SER A 129 -3.38 -17.58 -1.61
CA SER A 129 -3.28 -17.57 -0.14
C SER A 129 -2.53 -18.82 0.31
N THR A 130 -1.65 -18.64 1.29
CA THR A 130 -0.91 -19.77 1.87
C THR A 130 -0.43 -19.44 3.28
N LEU A 131 -0.38 -20.47 4.11
CA LEU A 131 0.42 -20.44 5.34
C LEU A 131 1.90 -20.46 4.96
N VAL A 132 2.73 -19.87 5.80
CA VAL A 132 4.19 -19.83 5.67
C VAL A 132 4.82 -20.35 6.96
N ASN A 133 5.79 -21.22 6.85
CA ASN A 133 6.54 -21.70 8.01
C ASN A 133 7.53 -20.63 8.48
N PRO A 134 7.31 -19.99 9.62
CA PRO A 134 8.18 -18.92 10.12
C PRO A 134 9.52 -19.42 10.70
N ARG A 135 9.70 -20.76 10.78
CA ARG A 135 10.86 -21.45 11.40
C ARG A 135 11.13 -20.98 12.84
N LYS A 136 10.10 -20.48 13.51
CA LYS A 136 10.12 -20.10 14.93
C LYS A 136 8.75 -20.35 15.55
N LYS A 137 8.69 -20.40 16.88
CA LYS A 137 7.43 -20.51 17.60
C LYS A 137 6.61 -19.25 17.50
N ILE A 138 5.32 -19.41 17.30
CA ILE A 138 4.34 -18.33 17.29
C ILE A 138 4.00 -17.97 18.73
N PRO A 139 4.16 -16.71 19.16
CA PRO A 139 3.81 -16.29 20.52
C PRO A 139 2.32 -16.53 20.82
N PRO A 140 1.97 -16.94 22.04
CA PRO A 140 0.58 -17.26 22.41
C PRO A 140 -0.42 -16.13 22.18
N TYR A 141 0.02 -14.86 22.28
CA TYR A 141 -0.85 -13.73 22.01
C TYR A 141 -1.19 -13.60 20.52
N VAL A 142 -0.23 -13.92 19.62
CA VAL A 142 -0.46 -13.96 18.18
C VAL A 142 -1.41 -15.11 17.82
N VAL A 143 -1.19 -16.30 18.37
CA VAL A 143 -2.12 -17.44 18.18
C VAL A 143 -3.55 -17.07 18.57
N ARG A 144 -3.74 -16.38 19.70
CA ARG A 144 -5.08 -15.93 20.12
C ARG A 144 -5.67 -14.87 19.19
N HIS A 145 -4.83 -14.05 18.54
CA HIS A 145 -5.26 -12.99 17.66
C HIS A 145 -5.61 -13.50 16.27
N THR A 146 -4.74 -14.32 15.68
CA THR A 146 -4.85 -14.78 14.29
C THR A 146 -5.46 -16.18 14.13
N GLY A 147 -5.51 -16.95 15.22
CA GLY A 147 -5.87 -18.37 15.17
C GLY A 147 -4.81 -19.27 14.57
N ILE A 148 -3.68 -18.73 14.09
CA ILE A 148 -2.60 -19.50 13.44
C ILE A 148 -1.70 -20.12 14.51
N SER A 149 -1.60 -21.44 14.52
CA SER A 149 -0.80 -22.20 15.48
C SER A 149 0.48 -22.79 14.87
N ASP A 150 1.44 -23.15 15.72
CA ASP A 150 2.66 -23.86 15.32
C ASP A 150 2.37 -25.13 14.52
N THR A 151 1.30 -25.84 14.87
CA THR A 151 0.90 -27.06 14.14
C THR A 151 0.42 -26.79 12.73
N MET A 152 -0.24 -25.65 12.50
CA MET A 152 -0.73 -25.26 11.18
C MET A 152 0.43 -24.88 10.25
N VAL A 153 1.42 -24.14 10.75
CA VAL A 153 2.56 -23.67 9.94
C VAL A 153 3.71 -24.69 9.88
N GLY A 154 3.70 -25.71 10.70
CA GLY A 154 4.81 -26.65 10.82
C GLY A 154 5.14 -27.39 9.52
N SER A 155 4.12 -27.71 8.71
CA SER A 155 4.26 -28.35 7.40
C SER A 155 4.12 -27.39 6.21
N ALA A 156 3.93 -26.10 6.48
CA ALA A 156 3.82 -25.08 5.45
C ALA A 156 5.20 -24.82 4.79
N PRO A 157 5.22 -24.36 3.52
CA PRO A 157 6.46 -23.99 2.87
C PRO A 157 7.11 -22.78 3.56
N PRO A 158 8.45 -22.71 3.60
CA PRO A 158 9.13 -21.51 4.09
C PRO A 158 9.04 -20.37 3.07
N ILE A 159 9.31 -19.13 3.52
CA ILE A 159 9.17 -17.93 2.69
C ILE A 159 10.00 -17.98 1.40
N GLU A 160 11.16 -18.63 1.40
CA GLU A 160 12.03 -18.80 0.23
C GLU A 160 11.34 -19.53 -0.93
N GLU A 161 10.41 -20.44 -0.64
CA GLU A 161 9.64 -21.18 -1.63
C GLU A 161 8.37 -20.41 -2.05
N VAL A 162 7.82 -19.58 -1.16
CA VAL A 162 6.58 -18.83 -1.38
C VAL A 162 6.83 -17.52 -2.10
N LEU A 163 7.94 -16.82 -1.80
CA LEU A 163 8.24 -15.48 -2.29
C LEU A 163 8.22 -15.36 -3.83
N PRO A 164 8.76 -16.33 -4.61
CA PRO A 164 8.64 -16.27 -6.07
C PRO A 164 7.20 -16.21 -6.58
N LYS A 165 6.28 -16.88 -5.89
CA LYS A 165 4.85 -16.87 -6.22
C LYS A 165 4.20 -15.54 -5.88
N ILE A 166 4.56 -15.00 -4.71
CA ILE A 166 4.14 -13.65 -4.27
C ILE A 166 4.52 -12.62 -5.34
N LEU A 167 5.80 -12.60 -5.72
CA LEU A 167 6.31 -11.66 -6.72
C LEU A 167 5.58 -11.77 -8.06
N GLN A 168 5.26 -12.99 -8.49
CA GLN A 168 4.47 -13.22 -9.71
C GLN A 168 3.06 -12.65 -9.63
N PHE A 169 2.42 -12.65 -8.45
CA PHE A 169 1.10 -12.06 -8.24
C PHE A 169 1.14 -10.53 -8.15
N LEU A 170 2.24 -9.98 -7.65
CA LEU A 170 2.43 -8.52 -7.53
C LEU A 170 2.85 -7.87 -8.85
N GLU A 171 3.52 -8.62 -9.74
CA GLU A 171 4.03 -8.11 -11.00
C GLU A 171 2.94 -7.49 -11.89
N GLY A 172 3.21 -6.25 -12.38
CA GLY A 172 2.31 -5.54 -13.29
C GLY A 172 1.02 -5.01 -12.63
N ASN A 173 0.90 -5.10 -11.32
CA ASN A 173 -0.27 -4.64 -10.57
C ASN A 173 0.09 -3.48 -9.64
N ILE A 174 -0.90 -2.65 -9.33
CA ILE A 174 -0.82 -1.73 -8.20
C ILE A 174 -1.05 -2.53 -6.92
N VAL A 175 -0.07 -2.55 -6.03
CA VAL A 175 -0.22 -3.21 -4.73
C VAL A 175 -1.16 -2.39 -3.86
N VAL A 176 -2.16 -3.04 -3.30
CA VAL A 176 -3.15 -2.39 -2.43
C VAL A 176 -3.09 -3.01 -1.05
N VAL A 177 -3.09 -2.17 -0.05
CA VAL A 177 -3.00 -2.56 1.35
C VAL A 177 -3.88 -1.65 2.21
N HIS A 178 -4.14 -2.10 3.43
CA HIS A 178 -4.79 -1.26 4.44
C HIS A 178 -3.90 -1.16 5.67
N ASP A 179 -3.39 0.06 5.98
CA ASP A 179 -2.40 0.30 7.06
C ASP A 179 -1.06 -0.44 6.90
N SER A 180 -0.49 -0.33 5.77
CA SER A 180 0.47 -1.23 5.13
C SER A 180 1.92 -1.16 5.55
N PHE A 181 2.28 -0.34 6.50
CA PHE A 181 3.71 -0.18 6.82
C PHE A 181 4.35 -1.47 7.34
N ALA A 182 3.57 -2.25 8.08
CA ALA A 182 4.05 -3.51 8.62
C ALA A 182 4.27 -4.54 7.51
N ASP A 183 3.27 -4.77 6.66
CA ASP A 183 3.30 -5.82 5.64
C ASP A 183 4.46 -5.67 4.66
N MET A 184 4.62 -4.46 4.13
CA MET A 184 5.68 -4.17 3.18
C MET A 184 7.09 -4.26 3.81
N GLN A 185 7.25 -4.00 5.11
CA GLN A 185 8.53 -4.20 5.79
C GLN A 185 8.95 -5.67 5.80
N PHE A 186 8.02 -6.60 5.98
CA PHE A 186 8.31 -8.03 5.95
C PHE A 186 8.70 -8.48 4.53
N LEU A 187 7.95 -8.08 3.51
CA LEU A 187 8.30 -8.39 2.12
C LEU A 187 9.63 -7.77 1.69
N ASP A 188 9.86 -6.50 2.03
CA ASP A 188 11.13 -5.84 1.76
C ASP A 188 12.30 -6.56 2.44
N TYR A 189 12.13 -6.98 3.69
CA TYR A 189 13.16 -7.72 4.42
C TYR A 189 13.50 -9.04 3.73
N ASP A 190 12.50 -9.82 3.34
CA ASP A 190 12.72 -11.10 2.69
C ASP A 190 13.25 -10.93 1.26
N CYS A 191 12.81 -9.93 0.53
CA CYS A 191 13.36 -9.59 -0.78
C CYS A 191 14.82 -9.12 -0.68
N ASP A 192 15.14 -8.28 0.30
CA ASP A 192 16.52 -7.83 0.51
C ASP A 192 17.44 -9.00 0.86
N ARG A 193 16.98 -9.89 1.74
CA ARG A 193 17.73 -11.09 2.15
C ARG A 193 17.95 -12.08 1.02
N LEU A 194 16.96 -12.28 0.15
CA LEU A 194 17.00 -13.31 -0.89
C LEU A 194 17.47 -12.79 -2.25
N TYR A 195 17.17 -11.53 -2.57
CA TYR A 195 17.44 -10.92 -3.89
C TYR A 195 18.31 -9.67 -3.83
N ASN A 196 18.78 -9.29 -2.63
CA ASN A 196 19.65 -8.13 -2.40
C ASN A 196 19.01 -6.81 -2.88
N GLY A 197 17.72 -6.63 -2.65
CA GLY A 197 17.02 -5.40 -3.05
C GLY A 197 15.65 -5.23 -2.42
N LEU A 198 15.15 -3.99 -2.40
CA LEU A 198 13.80 -3.65 -1.99
C LEU A 198 12.82 -3.71 -3.16
N LEU A 199 11.56 -4.01 -2.88
CA LEU A 199 10.48 -3.97 -3.87
C LEU A 199 10.11 -2.53 -4.19
N ALA A 200 10.39 -2.08 -5.41
CA ALA A 200 9.94 -0.79 -5.92
C ALA A 200 8.61 -0.98 -6.67
N LEU A 201 7.55 -1.28 -5.94
CA LEU A 201 6.21 -1.47 -6.47
C LEU A 201 5.31 -0.28 -6.15
N PRO A 202 4.39 0.07 -7.08
CA PRO A 202 3.36 1.07 -6.82
C PRO A 202 2.43 0.57 -5.71
N LEU A 203 2.21 1.39 -4.69
CA LEU A 203 1.47 1.03 -3.49
C LEU A 203 0.32 2.01 -3.26
N LEU A 204 -0.91 1.51 -3.19
CA LEU A 204 -2.10 2.25 -2.83
C LEU A 204 -2.57 1.83 -1.43
N ASN A 205 -2.66 2.79 -0.51
CA ASN A 205 -3.18 2.56 0.83
C ASN A 205 -4.66 2.98 0.90
N THR A 206 -5.54 2.03 1.19
CA THR A 206 -6.98 2.29 1.32
C THR A 206 -7.34 3.17 2.52
N GLN A 207 -6.47 3.30 3.52
CA GLN A 207 -6.64 4.31 4.59
C GLN A 207 -6.57 5.72 4.05
N HIS A 208 -5.59 6.03 3.19
CA HIS A 208 -5.48 7.36 2.57
C HIS A 208 -6.68 7.67 1.68
N LEU A 209 -7.22 6.65 0.97
CA LEU A 209 -8.48 6.81 0.25
C LEU A 209 -9.64 7.10 1.20
N ALA A 210 -9.74 6.36 2.30
CA ALA A 210 -10.80 6.56 3.30
C ALA A 210 -10.72 7.95 3.95
N GLU A 211 -9.51 8.39 4.32
CA GLU A 211 -9.29 9.73 4.88
C GLU A 211 -9.80 10.84 3.95
N ARG A 212 -9.58 10.69 2.66
CA ARG A 212 -10.02 11.65 1.65
C ARG A 212 -11.50 11.54 1.31
N LEU A 213 -12.04 10.32 1.20
CA LEU A 213 -13.38 10.05 0.65
C LEU A 213 -14.48 9.90 1.71
N CYS A 214 -14.10 9.80 2.98
CA CYS A 214 -14.99 9.59 4.12
C CYS A 214 -14.68 10.61 5.22
N SER A 215 -15.33 11.76 5.20
CA SER A 215 -14.99 12.94 6.03
C SER A 215 -15.23 12.76 7.55
N ASP A 216 -16.05 11.81 7.99
CA ASP A 216 -16.55 11.74 9.36
C ASP A 216 -16.14 10.45 10.11
N LEU A 217 -15.07 9.78 9.63
CA LEU A 217 -14.56 8.58 10.26
C LEU A 217 -13.77 8.90 11.53
N GLY A 218 -14.26 8.48 12.68
CA GLY A 218 -13.56 8.59 13.96
C GLY A 218 -12.34 7.65 14.10
N GLY A 219 -11.77 7.19 12.97
CA GLY A 219 -10.59 6.33 12.85
C GLY A 219 -10.59 5.54 11.53
N LEU A 220 -9.40 5.14 11.08
CA LEU A 220 -9.17 4.59 9.74
C LEU A 220 -8.90 3.06 9.72
N GLY A 221 -9.09 2.36 10.84
CA GLY A 221 -8.92 0.89 10.88
C GLY A 221 -9.90 0.17 9.97
N LEU A 222 -9.47 -0.95 9.36
CA LEU A 222 -10.19 -1.68 8.31
C LEU A 222 -11.65 -1.98 8.65
N SER A 223 -11.93 -2.48 9.84
CA SER A 223 -13.31 -2.75 10.30
C SER A 223 -14.16 -1.48 10.38
N ARG A 224 -13.58 -0.36 10.77
CA ARG A 224 -14.32 0.90 10.89
C ARG A 224 -14.67 1.47 9.51
N VAL A 225 -13.69 1.45 8.60
CA VAL A 225 -13.91 1.88 7.20
C VAL A 225 -14.94 0.99 6.52
N ALA A 226 -14.81 -0.34 6.67
CA ALA A 226 -15.76 -1.30 6.10
C ALA A 226 -17.19 -1.09 6.67
N GLY A 227 -17.33 -0.93 7.98
CA GLY A 227 -18.62 -0.65 8.61
C GLY A 227 -19.26 0.65 8.14
N HIS A 228 -18.47 1.72 7.96
CA HIS A 228 -18.95 3.00 7.41
C HIS A 228 -19.45 2.84 5.97
N LEU A 229 -18.83 1.96 5.19
CA LEU A 229 -19.23 1.66 3.81
C LEU A 229 -20.38 0.64 3.71
N GLY A 230 -20.93 0.18 4.84
CA GLY A 230 -22.01 -0.81 4.89
C GLY A 230 -21.56 -2.24 4.52
N ILE A 231 -20.25 -2.51 4.54
CA ILE A 231 -19.71 -3.84 4.23
C ILE A 231 -19.87 -4.73 5.45
N VAL A 232 -20.42 -5.94 5.24
CA VAL A 232 -20.56 -6.95 6.28
C VAL A 232 -19.18 -7.52 6.63
N ILE A 233 -18.79 -7.40 7.90
CA ILE A 233 -17.50 -7.86 8.38
C ILE A 233 -17.63 -9.31 8.83
N GLY A 234 -16.91 -10.21 8.19
CA GLY A 234 -16.83 -11.62 8.54
C GLY A 234 -15.67 -11.93 9.51
N GLU A 235 -14.96 -13.02 9.23
CA GLU A 235 -13.73 -13.37 9.93
C GLU A 235 -12.69 -12.26 9.80
N ARG A 236 -11.86 -12.09 10.84
CA ARG A 236 -10.78 -11.10 10.86
C ARG A 236 -9.50 -11.75 11.38
N HIS A 237 -8.37 -11.08 11.11
CA HIS A 237 -7.04 -11.56 11.50
C HIS A 237 -6.69 -12.91 10.87
N ARG A 238 -7.09 -13.06 9.62
CA ARG A 238 -6.63 -14.06 8.67
C ARG A 238 -6.35 -13.34 7.36
N ALA A 239 -5.17 -13.56 6.83
CA ALA A 239 -4.69 -12.78 5.68
C ALA A 239 -5.67 -12.79 4.50
N LEU A 240 -6.31 -13.92 4.20
CA LEU A 240 -7.29 -13.98 3.12
C LEU A 240 -8.55 -13.14 3.42
N ALA A 241 -9.09 -13.24 4.63
CA ALA A 241 -10.29 -12.52 5.02
C ALA A 241 -10.06 -11.00 5.07
N ASP A 242 -8.90 -10.58 5.55
CA ASP A 242 -8.52 -9.17 5.60
C ASP A 242 -8.18 -8.59 4.22
N ALA A 243 -7.55 -9.39 3.33
CA ALA A 243 -7.38 -9.02 1.92
C ALA A 243 -8.73 -8.91 1.19
N GLU A 244 -9.68 -9.84 1.41
CA GLU A 244 -11.04 -9.76 0.85
C GLU A 244 -11.77 -8.50 1.32
N LEU A 245 -11.72 -8.21 2.61
CA LEU A 245 -12.33 -7.01 3.18
C LEU A 245 -11.69 -5.73 2.63
N THR A 246 -10.37 -5.69 2.51
CA THR A 246 -9.64 -4.57 1.89
C THR A 246 -10.01 -4.42 0.41
N GLY A 247 -10.18 -5.52 -0.32
CA GLY A 247 -10.64 -5.53 -1.70
C GLY A 247 -12.06 -4.97 -1.85
N GLN A 248 -12.98 -5.31 -0.95
CA GLN A 248 -14.33 -4.75 -0.92
C GLN A 248 -14.33 -3.25 -0.62
N VAL A 249 -13.50 -2.81 0.34
CA VAL A 249 -13.29 -1.37 0.62
C VAL A 249 -12.78 -0.65 -0.61
N LEU A 250 -11.77 -1.20 -1.30
CA LEU A 250 -11.27 -0.63 -2.55
C LEU A 250 -12.39 -0.55 -3.60
N ALA A 251 -13.16 -1.62 -3.80
CA ALA A 251 -14.25 -1.65 -4.77
C ALA A 251 -15.31 -0.57 -4.52
N CYS A 252 -15.58 -0.20 -3.26
CA CYS A 252 -16.46 0.92 -2.91
C CYS A 252 -15.85 2.29 -3.26
N PHE A 253 -14.52 2.41 -3.26
CA PHE A 253 -13.84 3.67 -3.60
C PHE A 253 -13.60 3.85 -5.10
N LEU A 254 -13.40 2.77 -5.85
CA LEU A 254 -13.09 2.82 -7.28
C LEU A 254 -14.08 3.68 -8.08
N PRO A 255 -15.41 3.60 -7.93
CA PRO A 255 -16.34 4.45 -8.67
C PRO A 255 -16.15 5.97 -8.46
N LYS A 256 -15.55 6.36 -7.33
CA LYS A 256 -15.28 7.77 -6.98
C LYS A 256 -13.98 8.30 -7.59
N VAL A 257 -13.11 7.41 -8.07
CA VAL A 257 -11.76 7.74 -8.56
C VAL A 257 -11.44 7.10 -9.92
N ASN A 258 -12.36 6.38 -10.54
CA ASN A 258 -12.14 5.54 -11.71
C ASN A 258 -11.62 6.30 -12.95
N GLU A 259 -12.01 7.57 -13.11
CA GLU A 259 -11.55 8.43 -14.21
C GLU A 259 -10.23 9.14 -13.88
N GLN A 260 -9.79 9.12 -12.62
CA GLN A 260 -8.49 9.65 -12.23
C GLN A 260 -7.40 8.67 -12.65
N THR A 261 -6.26 9.19 -13.05
CA THR A 261 -5.07 8.37 -13.24
C THR A 261 -4.52 7.94 -11.88
N ILE A 262 -3.78 6.84 -11.87
CA ILE A 262 -3.08 6.40 -10.66
C ILE A 262 -2.24 7.54 -10.08
N TYR A 263 -1.57 8.29 -10.95
CA TYR A 263 -0.77 9.44 -10.56
C TYR A 263 -1.60 10.51 -9.81
N GLU A 264 -2.77 10.87 -10.32
CA GLU A 264 -3.66 11.85 -9.66
C GLU A 264 -4.18 11.33 -8.32
N VAL A 265 -4.50 10.03 -8.23
CA VAL A 265 -4.90 9.40 -6.96
C VAL A 265 -3.76 9.44 -5.95
N TYR A 266 -2.53 9.15 -6.37
CA TYR A 266 -1.34 9.24 -5.50
C TYR A 266 -1.13 10.66 -4.99
N LEU A 267 -1.12 11.65 -5.87
CA LEU A 267 -0.94 13.06 -5.49
C LEU A 267 -2.03 13.53 -4.52
N ASN A 268 -3.28 13.14 -4.78
CA ASN A 268 -4.41 13.56 -3.96
C ASN A 268 -4.48 12.82 -2.61
N ASN A 269 -3.85 11.66 -2.49
CA ASN A 269 -3.80 10.87 -1.25
C ASN A 269 -2.57 11.18 -0.38
N SER A 270 -1.60 11.94 -0.89
CA SER A 270 -0.49 12.40 -0.05
C SER A 270 -1.02 13.30 1.07
N PRO A 271 -0.60 13.10 2.32
CA PRO A 271 -0.91 14.00 3.43
C PRO A 271 -0.52 15.46 3.16
N GLU A 272 0.37 15.69 2.20
CA GLU A 272 0.82 16.99 1.75
C GLU A 272 0.16 17.46 0.44
N ALA A 273 -0.89 16.79 -0.02
CA ALA A 273 -1.58 17.13 -1.27
C ALA A 273 -2.03 18.60 -1.33
N SER A 274 -2.36 19.19 -0.18
CA SER A 274 -2.70 20.62 -0.05
C SER A 274 -1.54 21.56 -0.35
N TYR A 275 -0.29 21.09 -0.23
CA TYR A 275 0.92 21.86 -0.56
C TYR A 275 1.37 21.65 -2.00
N ILE A 276 0.95 20.53 -2.62
CA ILE A 276 1.37 20.12 -3.97
C ILE A 276 0.52 20.80 -5.05
N ARG A 277 -0.73 21.20 -4.72
CA ARG A 277 -1.59 22.03 -5.60
C ARG A 277 -2.17 23.20 -4.82
N PRO A 278 -1.91 24.44 -5.22
CA PRO A 278 -2.89 25.49 -5.07
C PRO A 278 -4.01 25.15 -6.07
N GLY A 279 -4.99 24.36 -5.61
CA GLY A 279 -6.10 23.94 -6.46
C GLY A 279 -6.86 25.16 -6.98
N PRO A 280 -7.50 25.09 -8.18
CA PRO A 280 -8.61 25.99 -8.48
C PRO A 280 -9.61 25.81 -7.34
N ALA A 281 -10.03 26.93 -6.77
CA ALA A 281 -11.02 26.99 -5.70
C ALA A 281 -12.14 25.99 -5.99
N MET A 282 -12.34 25.05 -5.10
CA MET A 282 -13.50 24.15 -5.12
C MET A 282 -14.74 24.99 -4.84
N GLY A 283 -15.22 25.67 -5.86
CA GLY A 283 -16.57 26.22 -5.90
C GLY A 283 -17.51 25.06 -6.22
N GLY A 284 -18.24 24.64 -5.23
CA GLY A 284 -19.28 23.66 -5.46
C GLY A 284 -19.63 22.90 -4.18
N ASN A 285 -20.62 23.43 -3.45
CA ASN A 285 -21.41 22.69 -2.48
C ASN A 285 -21.86 21.36 -3.09
N GLY A 286 -21.19 20.29 -2.75
CA GLY A 286 -21.62 18.94 -3.01
C GLY A 286 -21.80 18.20 -1.69
N ASN A 287 -22.90 18.47 -0.99
CA ASN A 287 -23.42 17.57 0.03
C ASN A 287 -23.81 16.26 -0.64
N GLY A 288 -22.84 15.40 -0.83
CA GLY A 288 -23.04 14.02 -1.22
C GLY A 288 -23.30 13.17 0.01
N HIS A 289 -24.48 13.26 0.57
CA HIS A 289 -25.03 12.20 1.40
C HIS A 289 -25.01 10.92 0.59
N CYS A 290 -24.43 9.86 1.14
CA CYS A 290 -24.76 8.50 0.71
C CYS A 290 -26.26 8.33 0.98
N SER A 291 -27.08 8.47 -0.08
CA SER A 291 -28.53 8.32 0.03
C SER A 291 -28.84 6.85 0.27
N ASP A 292 -29.42 6.59 1.43
CA ASP A 292 -30.25 5.42 1.68
C ASP A 292 -31.31 5.30 0.59
N ASN A 293 -31.23 4.27 -0.23
CA ASN A 293 -32.36 3.78 -0.99
C ASN A 293 -33.23 2.91 -0.06
N GLY A 294 -33.94 3.55 0.84
CA GLY A 294 -35.03 2.97 1.58
C GLY A 294 -36.30 2.97 0.73
N ASN A 295 -36.72 1.80 0.29
CA ASN A 295 -38.06 1.55 -0.24
C ASN A 295 -39.11 1.86 0.86
N GLY A 296 -39.75 2.98 0.75
CA GLY A 296 -40.97 3.29 1.49
C GLY A 296 -42.19 2.81 0.74
N ASN A 297 -42.71 1.67 1.12
CA ASN A 297 -44.11 1.36 0.85
C ASN A 297 -44.95 1.88 2.02
N GLY A 298 -45.68 2.94 1.74
CA GLY A 298 -46.80 3.34 2.57
C GLY A 298 -47.97 2.40 2.30
N ASP A 299 -48.63 2.00 3.35
CA ASP A 299 -50.05 1.69 3.28
C ASP A 299 -50.77 2.12 4.54
N ASN A 300 -51.85 2.79 4.28
CA ASN A 300 -52.87 3.27 5.21
C ASN A 300 -53.60 2.09 5.92
N SER A 301 -53.80 2.19 7.14
CA SER A 301 -55.11 2.07 7.86
C SER A 301 -54.87 2.14 9.36
#